data_453fbb51171b379c6d0a8f3b7329c9d2
#
_entry.id   453fbb51171b379c6d0a8f3b7329c9d2
#
_cell.length_a   1.000
_cell.length_b   1.000
_cell.length_c   1.000
_cell.angle_alpha   90.00
_cell.angle_beta   90.00
_cell.angle_gamma   90.00
#
_symmetry.space_group_name_H-M   'P 1'
#
loop_
_entity.id
_entity.type
_entity.pdbx_description
1 polymer ?
#
loop_
_entity_poly.entity_id
_entity_poly.type
_entity_poly.pdbx_seq_one_letter_code
_entity_poly.pdbx_strand_id
1 'polypeptide(L)'
;MMRVVSIVEGDGEVQALPILLRRLNGWLTPEAFATIEPPIRVHWDKFIRRVDEFNRILLLAAKKCTDNGWILILLDADDDCPVEMAEEIRRRAREVIPHRSISVVLANREFEAWFMAAARSLIGCRNFHWDSPDPAPANSISNSIV
;
A
#
# COMPACT_ATOMS: atom_id res chain seq x y z
N MET A 1 -15.34 -15.54 2.26
CA MET A 1 -14.24 -15.11 1.36
C MET A 1 -13.72 -13.76 1.82
N MET A 2 -12.42 -13.64 2.02
CA MET A 2 -11.79 -12.39 2.44
C MET A 2 -11.74 -11.40 1.27
N ARG A 3 -12.08 -10.14 1.50
CA ARG A 3 -11.90 -9.07 0.52
C ARG A 3 -10.77 -8.14 0.96
N VAL A 4 -9.90 -7.79 0.03
CA VAL A 4 -8.82 -6.83 0.25
C VAL A 4 -9.13 -5.56 -0.53
N VAL A 5 -9.21 -4.46 0.17
CA VAL A 5 -9.42 -3.13 -0.40
C VAL A 5 -8.19 -2.30 -0.12
N SER A 6 -7.58 -1.73 -1.13
CA SER A 6 -6.42 -0.84 -0.97
C SER A 6 -6.79 0.62 -1.23
N ILE A 7 -6.12 1.51 -0.49
CA ILE A 7 -6.17 2.97 -0.67
C ILE A 7 -4.76 3.37 -1.08
N VAL A 8 -4.63 4.01 -2.24
CA VAL A 8 -3.34 4.36 -2.85
C VAL A 8 -3.35 5.78 -3.40
N GLU A 9 -2.17 6.34 -3.64
CA GLU A 9 -2.04 7.71 -4.14
C GLU A 9 -1.88 7.78 -5.66
N GLY A 10 -0.99 7.01 -6.24
CA GLY A 10 -0.57 7.14 -7.64
C GLY A 10 -1.27 6.20 -8.61
N ASP A 11 -1.18 6.52 -9.89
CA ASP A 11 -1.70 5.66 -10.97
C ASP A 11 -0.89 4.36 -11.11
N GLY A 12 0.39 4.41 -10.78
CA GLY A 12 1.27 3.24 -10.78
C GLY A 12 0.79 2.17 -9.81
N GLU A 13 0.46 2.55 -8.58
CA GLU A 13 -0.04 1.66 -7.54
C GLU A 13 -1.43 1.11 -7.87
N VAL A 14 -2.30 1.93 -8.50
CA VAL A 14 -3.63 1.48 -8.94
C VAL A 14 -3.51 0.27 -9.87
N GLN A 15 -2.52 0.26 -10.75
CA GLN A 15 -2.29 -0.82 -11.70
C GLN A 15 -1.45 -1.96 -11.11
N ALA A 16 -0.37 -1.65 -10.41
CA ALA A 16 0.61 -2.63 -9.96
C ALA A 16 0.21 -3.36 -8.68
N LEU A 17 -0.40 -2.67 -7.72
CA LEU A 17 -0.69 -3.24 -6.41
C LEU A 17 -1.65 -4.44 -6.45
N PRO A 18 -2.75 -4.42 -7.22
CA PRO A 18 -3.62 -5.59 -7.30
C PRO A 18 -2.91 -6.83 -7.86
N ILE A 19 -1.99 -6.65 -8.80
CA ILE A 19 -1.19 -7.73 -9.38
C ILE A 19 -0.26 -8.30 -8.31
N LEU A 20 0.43 -7.43 -7.57
CA LEU A 20 1.32 -7.82 -6.49
C LEU A 20 0.57 -8.59 -5.39
N LEU A 21 -0.57 -8.07 -4.95
CA LEU A 21 -1.38 -8.71 -3.90
C LEU A 21 -1.89 -10.09 -4.32
N ARG A 22 -2.33 -10.27 -5.57
CA ARG A 22 -2.72 -11.58 -6.08
C ARG A 22 -1.56 -12.56 -6.11
N ARG A 23 -0.37 -12.12 -6.51
CA ARG A 23 0.83 -12.95 -6.53
C ARG A 23 1.26 -13.35 -5.12
N LEU A 24 1.26 -12.41 -4.17
CA LEU A 24 1.57 -12.67 -2.77
C LEU A 24 0.55 -13.63 -2.15
N ASN A 25 -0.74 -13.44 -2.40
CA ASN A 25 -1.78 -14.36 -1.92
C ASN A 25 -1.54 -15.79 -2.46
N GLY A 26 -1.29 -15.94 -3.74
CA GLY A 26 -1.03 -17.25 -4.33
C GLY A 26 0.26 -17.92 -3.84
N TRP A 27 1.25 -17.13 -3.44
CA TRP A 27 2.52 -17.64 -2.95
C TRP A 27 2.51 -17.94 -1.44
N LEU A 28 1.99 -17.02 -0.63
CA LEU A 28 2.06 -17.10 0.84
C LEU A 28 0.88 -17.86 1.45
N THR A 29 -0.29 -17.76 0.83
CA THR A 29 -1.54 -18.33 1.33
C THR A 29 -2.35 -18.99 0.22
N PRO A 30 -1.80 -20.02 -0.48
CA PRO A 30 -2.44 -20.61 -1.65
C PRO A 30 -3.82 -21.23 -1.34
N GLU A 31 -4.04 -21.66 -0.11
CA GLU A 31 -5.30 -22.26 0.35
C GLU A 31 -6.37 -21.19 0.72
N ALA A 32 -5.97 -19.95 0.84
CA ALA A 32 -6.87 -18.86 1.21
C ALA A 32 -7.23 -18.01 -0.01
N PHE A 33 -8.50 -18.06 -0.42
CA PHE A 33 -8.99 -17.23 -1.50
C PHE A 33 -9.30 -15.82 -0.98
N ALA A 34 -8.62 -14.83 -1.55
CA ALA A 34 -8.91 -13.43 -1.33
C ALA A 34 -9.35 -12.74 -2.63
N THR A 35 -10.41 -11.97 -2.56
CA THR A 35 -10.82 -11.09 -3.65
C THR A 35 -10.09 -9.76 -3.50
N ILE A 36 -9.28 -9.41 -4.47
CA ILE A 36 -8.58 -8.13 -4.50
C ILE A 36 -9.46 -7.13 -5.25
N GLU A 37 -10.02 -6.20 -4.52
CA GLU A 37 -10.87 -5.14 -5.07
C GLU A 37 -10.01 -4.08 -5.80
N PRO A 38 -10.59 -3.36 -6.78
CA PRO A 38 -9.91 -2.22 -7.39
C PRO A 38 -9.51 -1.19 -6.32
N PRO A 39 -8.27 -0.68 -6.35
CA PRO A 39 -7.82 0.31 -5.38
C PRO A 39 -8.64 1.60 -5.40
N ILE A 40 -8.78 2.21 -4.24
CA ILE A 40 -9.34 3.56 -4.11
C ILE A 40 -8.17 4.54 -4.21
N ARG A 41 -8.16 5.34 -5.27
CA ARG A 41 -7.14 6.37 -5.44
C ARG A 41 -7.50 7.62 -4.64
N VAL A 42 -6.51 8.17 -3.94
CA VAL A 42 -6.64 9.40 -3.16
C VAL A 42 -5.55 10.39 -3.51
N HIS A 43 -5.77 11.65 -3.17
CA HIS A 43 -4.74 12.67 -3.17
C HIS A 43 -4.27 12.89 -1.73
N TRP A 44 -2.97 12.81 -1.49
CA TRP A 44 -2.35 12.93 -0.17
C TRP A 44 -2.90 14.09 0.65
N ASP A 45 -2.79 15.31 0.14
CA ASP A 45 -3.22 16.51 0.86
C ASP A 45 -4.69 16.48 1.25
N LYS A 46 -5.56 16.04 0.36
CA LYS A 46 -6.99 15.94 0.65
C LYS A 46 -7.28 14.82 1.64
N PHE A 47 -6.68 13.64 1.44
CA PHE A 47 -6.92 12.48 2.28
C PHE A 47 -6.39 12.67 3.71
N ILE A 48 -5.18 13.21 3.87
CA ILE A 48 -4.54 13.33 5.18
C ILE A 48 -5.01 14.59 5.93
N ARG A 49 -5.16 15.72 5.25
CA ARG A 49 -5.44 17.01 5.91
C ARG A 49 -6.93 17.27 6.13
N ARG A 50 -7.80 16.70 5.32
CA ARG A 50 -9.25 16.91 5.43
C ARG A 50 -9.93 15.76 6.14
N VAL A 51 -10.45 16.03 7.33
CA VAL A 51 -11.11 15.02 8.17
C VAL A 51 -12.33 14.40 7.48
N ASP A 52 -13.13 15.22 6.81
CA ASP A 52 -14.30 14.79 6.05
C ASP A 52 -13.94 13.81 4.92
N GLU A 53 -12.91 14.13 4.17
CA GLU A 53 -12.42 13.27 3.08
C GLU A 53 -11.81 11.97 3.59
N PHE A 54 -10.99 12.05 4.63
CA PHE A 54 -10.41 10.88 5.28
C PHE A 54 -11.50 9.90 5.74
N ASN A 55 -12.49 10.41 6.47
CA ASN A 55 -13.61 9.61 6.96
C ASN A 55 -14.42 9.01 5.81
N ARG A 56 -14.71 9.79 4.78
CA ARG A 56 -15.47 9.35 3.61
C ARG A 56 -14.78 8.18 2.89
N ILE A 57 -13.48 8.29 2.66
CA ILE A 57 -12.70 7.23 1.98
C ILE A 57 -12.64 5.97 2.83
N LEU A 58 -12.41 6.09 4.15
CA LEU A 58 -12.36 4.93 5.03
C LEU A 58 -13.71 4.22 5.14
N LEU A 59 -14.81 4.96 5.22
CA LEU A 59 -16.15 4.37 5.22
C LEU A 59 -16.47 3.68 3.89
N LEU A 60 -16.03 4.26 2.77
CA LEU A 60 -16.15 3.62 1.46
C LEU A 60 -15.34 2.31 1.39
N ALA A 61 -14.10 2.33 1.88
CA ALA A 61 -13.26 1.13 1.94
C ALA A 61 -13.90 0.06 2.83
N ALA A 62 -14.39 0.44 4.01
CA ALA A 62 -15.06 -0.48 4.92
C ALA A 62 -16.31 -1.14 4.30
N LYS A 63 -17.09 -0.36 3.54
CA LYS A 63 -18.25 -0.88 2.82
C LYS A 63 -17.87 -1.89 1.74
N LYS A 64 -16.80 -1.64 1.00
CA LYS A 64 -16.28 -2.56 -0.03
C LYS A 64 -15.64 -3.81 0.58
N CYS A 65 -14.97 -3.66 1.73
CA CYS A 65 -14.18 -4.69 2.37
C CYS A 65 -14.99 -5.83 2.96
N THR A 66 -16.24 -5.60 3.36
CA THR A 66 -17.05 -6.54 4.16
C THR A 66 -16.45 -6.85 5.55
N ASP A 67 -17.15 -7.64 6.37
CA ASP A 67 -16.74 -7.81 7.79
C ASP A 67 -15.43 -8.59 7.98
N ASN A 68 -15.17 -9.57 7.10
CA ASN A 68 -13.97 -10.41 7.16
C ASN A 68 -12.85 -9.96 6.21
N GLY A 69 -12.86 -8.70 5.83
CA GLY A 69 -11.89 -8.19 4.87
C GLY A 69 -10.72 -7.46 5.52
N TRP A 70 -9.81 -7.02 4.68
CA TRP A 70 -8.62 -6.30 5.06
C TRP A 70 -8.49 -5.02 4.23
N ILE A 71 -8.21 -3.91 4.90
CA ILE A 71 -7.97 -2.60 4.27
C ILE A 71 -6.47 -2.31 4.34
N LEU A 72 -5.86 -2.12 3.20
CA LEU A 72 -4.46 -1.75 3.05
C LEU A 72 -4.36 -0.30 2.59
N ILE A 73 -3.74 0.55 3.39
CA ILE A 73 -3.41 1.93 3.02
C ILE A 73 -1.93 1.94 2.60
N LEU A 74 -1.66 2.19 1.33
CA LEU A 74 -0.30 2.29 0.78
C LEU A 74 -0.11 3.69 0.19
N LEU A 75 0.75 4.46 0.83
CA LEU A 75 1.04 5.85 0.45
C LEU A 75 2.54 6.09 0.42
N ASP A 76 2.96 7.15 -0.25
CA ASP A 76 4.33 7.62 -0.24
C ASP A 76 4.57 8.52 0.98
N ALA A 77 5.68 8.34 1.67
CA ALA A 77 6.02 9.15 2.84
C ALA A 77 6.66 10.49 2.47
N ASP A 78 7.15 10.63 1.24
CA ASP A 78 7.92 11.77 0.78
C ASP A 78 9.07 12.10 1.75
N ASP A 79 9.03 13.28 2.36
CA ASP A 79 10.02 13.74 3.34
C ASP A 79 9.63 13.47 4.80
N ASP A 80 8.43 12.94 5.04
CA ASP A 80 7.96 12.62 6.39
C ASP A 80 8.58 11.33 6.93
N CYS A 81 8.54 11.18 8.26
CA CYS A 81 8.95 9.93 8.90
C CYS A 81 7.90 8.84 8.66
N PRO A 82 8.22 7.77 7.90
CA PRO A 82 7.23 6.74 7.56
C PRO A 82 6.58 6.10 8.79
N VAL A 83 7.35 5.86 9.86
CA VAL A 83 6.84 5.20 11.08
C VAL A 83 5.81 6.06 11.79
N GLU A 84 6.17 7.31 12.07
CA GLU A 84 5.29 8.24 12.80
C GLU A 84 4.01 8.53 12.00
N MET A 85 4.14 8.73 10.71
CA MET A 85 3.01 8.98 9.84
C MET A 85 2.09 7.76 9.73
N ALA A 86 2.64 6.56 9.61
CA ALA A 86 1.85 5.32 9.56
C ALA A 86 1.07 5.10 10.85
N GLU A 87 1.68 5.34 12.00
CA GLU A 87 1.01 5.24 13.30
C GLU A 87 -0.14 6.24 13.45
N GLU A 88 0.09 7.48 13.04
CA GLU A 88 -0.95 8.51 13.07
C GLU A 88 -2.13 8.17 12.16
N ILE A 89 -1.86 7.74 10.92
CA ILE A 89 -2.91 7.31 9.98
C ILE A 89 -3.69 6.13 10.56
N ARG A 90 -2.99 5.15 11.13
CA ARG A 90 -3.62 3.97 11.73
C ARG A 90 -4.49 4.33 12.93
N ARG A 91 -4.02 5.20 13.80
CA ARG A 91 -4.77 5.69 14.95
C ARG A 91 -6.08 6.35 14.51
N ARG A 92 -6.00 7.29 13.57
CA ARG A 92 -7.16 7.97 13.01
C ARG A 92 -8.13 7.02 12.31
N ALA A 93 -7.60 6.06 11.55
CA ALA A 93 -8.42 5.08 10.85
C ALA A 93 -9.21 4.19 11.84
N ARG A 94 -8.59 3.78 12.95
CA ARG A 94 -9.27 3.00 14.00
C ARG A 94 -10.39 3.78 14.70
N GLU A 95 -10.30 5.08 14.78
CA GLU A 95 -11.39 5.91 15.31
C GLU A 95 -12.61 5.91 14.39
N VAL A 96 -12.39 5.86 13.08
CA VAL A 96 -13.47 5.88 12.07
C VAL A 96 -14.08 4.50 11.87
N ILE A 97 -13.26 3.45 11.81
CA ILE A 97 -13.67 2.07 11.50
C ILE A 97 -13.02 1.07 12.48
N PRO A 98 -13.38 1.12 13.77
CA PRO A 98 -12.68 0.40 14.86
C PRO A 98 -12.68 -1.12 14.73
N HIS A 99 -13.66 -1.70 14.02
CA HIS A 99 -13.82 -3.15 13.90
C HIS A 99 -13.22 -3.74 12.62
N ARG A 100 -12.46 -2.95 11.86
CA ARG A 100 -11.85 -3.39 10.59
C ARG A 100 -10.38 -3.74 10.77
N SER A 101 -9.93 -4.75 10.04
CA SER A 101 -8.51 -5.05 9.91
C SER A 101 -7.87 -4.04 8.96
N ILE A 102 -6.95 -3.23 9.48
CA ILE A 102 -6.29 -2.15 8.74
C ILE A 102 -4.79 -2.31 8.86
N SER A 103 -4.10 -2.22 7.74
CA SER A 103 -2.65 -2.06 7.69
C SER A 103 -2.29 -0.78 6.95
N VAL A 104 -1.31 -0.06 7.48
CA VAL A 104 -0.77 1.15 6.86
C VAL A 104 0.68 0.88 6.49
N VAL A 105 0.99 1.04 5.24
CA VAL A 105 2.35 0.90 4.68
C VAL A 105 2.72 2.21 4.01
N LEU A 106 3.78 2.81 4.46
CA LEU A 106 4.34 4.01 3.83
C LEU A 106 5.65 3.64 3.16
N ALA A 107 5.71 3.83 1.84
CA ALA A 107 6.96 3.71 1.12
C ALA A 107 7.88 4.87 1.53
N ASN A 108 9.14 4.56 1.85
CA ASN A 108 10.12 5.59 2.15
C ASN A 108 10.39 6.39 0.89
N ARG A 109 10.01 7.65 0.92
CA ARG A 109 9.90 8.58 -0.19
C ARG A 109 8.81 8.18 -1.17
N GLU A 110 9.07 7.19 -2.03
CA GLU A 110 8.17 6.83 -3.13
C GLU A 110 8.06 5.31 -3.31
N PHE A 111 6.90 4.85 -3.76
CA PHE A 111 6.65 3.44 -4.09
C PHE A 111 7.65 2.89 -5.11
N GLU A 112 8.08 3.70 -6.05
CA GLU A 112 9.06 3.36 -7.09
C GLU A 112 10.43 2.94 -6.51
N ALA A 113 10.76 3.38 -5.30
CA ALA A 113 11.97 2.94 -4.60
C ALA A 113 12.03 1.42 -4.40
N TRP A 114 10.89 0.75 -4.31
CA TRP A 114 10.81 -0.70 -4.22
C TRP A 114 11.36 -1.39 -5.47
N PHE A 115 11.09 -0.82 -6.65
CA PHE A 115 11.64 -1.33 -7.90
C PHE A 115 13.15 -1.14 -7.97
N MET A 116 13.65 -0.01 -7.49
CA MET A 116 15.09 0.23 -7.41
C MET A 116 15.78 -0.77 -6.49
N ALA A 117 15.19 -1.07 -5.34
CA ALA A 117 15.73 -2.08 -4.43
C ALA A 117 15.71 -3.49 -5.02
N ALA A 118 14.70 -3.79 -5.82
CA ALA A 118 14.56 -5.08 -6.48
C ALA A 118 15.30 -5.14 -7.84
N ALA A 119 15.97 -4.07 -8.27
CA ALA A 119 16.50 -3.92 -9.63
C ALA A 119 17.36 -5.12 -10.08
N ARG A 120 18.26 -5.61 -9.22
CA ARG A 120 19.09 -6.77 -9.55
C ARG A 120 18.29 -8.04 -9.81
N SER A 121 17.21 -8.25 -9.05
CA SER A 121 16.33 -9.41 -9.24
C SER A 121 15.44 -9.31 -10.48
N LEU A 122 15.30 -8.11 -11.02
CA LEU A 122 14.50 -7.84 -12.21
C LEU A 122 15.31 -7.94 -13.52
N ILE A 123 16.65 -7.99 -13.43
CA ILE A 123 17.53 -8.09 -14.62
C ILE A 123 17.15 -9.34 -15.42
N GLY A 124 16.93 -9.18 -16.73
CA GLY A 124 16.51 -10.25 -17.62
C GLY A 124 15.00 -10.55 -17.63
N CYS A 125 14.23 -9.98 -16.72
CA CYS A 125 12.78 -10.10 -16.75
C CYS A 125 12.17 -9.14 -17.77
N ARG A 126 11.48 -9.66 -18.77
CA ARG A 126 10.79 -8.86 -19.80
C ARG A 126 11.66 -7.75 -20.42
N ASN A 127 12.93 -8.06 -20.73
CA ASN A 127 13.92 -7.11 -21.29
C ASN A 127 14.27 -5.94 -20.34
N PHE A 128 14.11 -6.12 -19.04
CA PHE A 128 14.59 -5.13 -18.08
C PHE A 128 16.13 -5.13 -18.04
N HIS A 129 16.72 -3.96 -18.30
CA HIS A 129 18.15 -3.70 -18.23
C HIS A 129 18.42 -2.67 -17.13
N TRP A 130 19.48 -2.90 -16.38
CA TRP A 130 19.92 -1.98 -15.33
C TRP A 130 21.38 -1.55 -15.61
N ASP A 131 21.54 -0.31 -16.02
CA ASP A 131 22.85 0.24 -16.44
C ASP A 131 23.62 0.91 -15.28
N SER A 132 23.04 0.99 -14.09
CA SER A 132 23.71 1.56 -12.91
C SER A 132 24.48 0.49 -12.15
N PRO A 133 25.73 0.80 -11.69
CA PRO A 133 26.56 -0.19 -10.99
C PRO A 133 25.97 -0.67 -9.66
N ASP A 134 25.19 0.15 -8.97
CA ASP A 134 24.49 -0.25 -7.73
C ASP A 134 23.11 0.40 -7.59
N PRO A 135 22.07 -0.39 -7.30
CA PRO A 135 20.80 0.18 -6.82
C PRO A 135 21.04 0.88 -5.48
N ALA A 136 20.20 1.85 -5.18
CA ALA A 136 20.24 2.51 -3.88
C ALA A 136 20.31 1.48 -2.73
N PRO A 137 21.14 1.71 -1.70
CA PRO A 137 21.30 0.74 -0.61
C PRO A 137 19.95 0.41 0.04
N ALA A 138 19.82 -0.83 0.46
CA ALA A 138 18.57 -1.36 1.06
C ALA A 138 18.03 -0.51 2.24
N ASN A 139 18.91 0.30 2.86
CA ASN A 139 18.56 1.24 3.93
C ASN A 139 17.66 2.41 3.48
N SER A 140 17.49 2.61 2.17
CA SER A 140 16.55 3.61 1.65
C SER A 140 15.10 3.11 1.65
N ILE A 141 14.87 1.85 2.02
CA ILE A 141 13.55 1.24 2.07
C ILE A 141 13.27 0.83 3.52
N SER A 142 12.91 1.78 4.34
CA SER A 142 12.25 1.46 5.60
C SER A 142 10.75 1.35 5.33
N ASN A 143 10.28 0.14 5.12
CA ASN A 143 8.86 -0.14 5.08
C ASN A 143 8.38 -0.26 6.52
N SER A 144 7.68 0.75 6.99
CA SER A 144 6.97 0.63 8.26
C SER A 144 5.65 -0.08 7.99
N ILE A 145 5.66 -1.39 8.19
CA ILE A 145 4.45 -2.17 8.33
C ILE A 145 4.05 -2.04 9.80
N VAL A 146 2.98 -1.33 10.05
CA VAL A 146 2.45 -1.14 11.40
C VAL A 146 1.07 -1.80 11.51
#